data_070e5ac8d9ceb611f37486504fd988cb
#
_entry.id   070e5ac8d9ceb611f37486504fd988cb
#
_cell.length_a   1.000
_cell.length_b   1.000
_cell.length_c   1.000
_cell.angle_alpha   90.00
_cell.angle_beta   90.00
_cell.angle_gamma   90.00
#
_symmetry.space_group_name_H-M   'P 1'
#
loop_
_entity.id
_entity.type
_entity.pdbx_description
1 polymer ?
#
loop_
_entity_poly.entity_id
_entity_poly.type
_entity_poly.pdbx_seq_one_letter_code
_entity_poly.pdbx_strand_id
1 'polypeptide(L)'
;MIEWLMQLPVWVQAFFATLFTWFMTALGAAFVFISGKFNKKALNVMQGTAAGIMIAASFFSLLLPAAERLEAGGNSATTALILSGGFLLGCAFILLSDIVMSRMKIFSRDNLRSGALACFAITLHNIPEGFAVGVAFGSLTGDFNSWIAAVMLAVGIGIQNFPEGLCVSVPLRKQGFTSGKAFFFGQFSGFVEVVAGVLGAIAVGFISALLPWALSFSAGAMIAVSCSELIPSCVNEGKTTAVCGVSFGFALMMLLDVLLG
;
A
#
# COMPACT_ATOMS: atom_id res chain seq x y z
N MET A 1 -25.65 -11.63 2.81
CA MET A 1 -24.36 -11.36 3.49
C MET A 1 -23.70 -10.08 2.97
N ILE A 2 -23.57 -9.89 1.65
CA ILE A 2 -22.97 -8.66 1.06
C ILE A 2 -23.80 -7.42 1.43
N GLU A 3 -25.13 -7.47 1.28
CA GLU A 3 -26.01 -6.34 1.63
C GLU A 3 -25.87 -5.90 3.09
N TRP A 4 -25.67 -6.85 4.00
CA TRP A 4 -25.42 -6.53 5.40
C TRP A 4 -24.08 -5.79 5.59
N LEU A 5 -23.02 -6.19 4.88
CA LEU A 5 -21.73 -5.49 4.93
C LEU A 5 -21.83 -4.05 4.40
N MET A 6 -22.58 -3.83 3.33
CA MET A 6 -22.81 -2.50 2.76
C MET A 6 -23.60 -1.57 3.68
N GLN A 7 -24.40 -2.11 4.61
CA GLN A 7 -25.16 -1.31 5.59
C GLN A 7 -24.34 -0.88 6.82
N LEU A 8 -23.13 -1.45 7.00
CA LEU A 8 -22.27 -1.05 8.10
C LEU A 8 -21.76 0.40 7.89
N PRO A 9 -21.49 1.14 8.98
CA PRO A 9 -20.81 2.43 8.87
C PRO A 9 -19.51 2.32 8.05
N VAL A 10 -19.23 3.29 7.19
CA VAL A 10 -18.07 3.25 6.27
C VAL A 10 -16.73 3.01 6.98
N TRP A 11 -16.54 3.58 8.17
CA TRP A 11 -15.34 3.35 8.97
C TRP A 11 -15.22 1.91 9.48
N VAL A 12 -16.35 1.21 9.71
CA VAL A 12 -16.35 -0.21 10.07
C VAL A 12 -15.99 -1.07 8.85
N GLN A 13 -16.51 -0.71 7.68
CA GLN A 13 -16.15 -1.38 6.43
C GLN A 13 -14.66 -1.20 6.13
N ALA A 14 -14.12 0.02 6.27
CA ALA A 14 -12.70 0.31 6.15
C ALA A 14 -11.85 -0.48 7.17
N PHE A 15 -12.31 -0.59 8.42
CA PHE A 15 -11.66 -1.41 9.44
C PHE A 15 -11.53 -2.87 9.01
N PHE A 16 -12.60 -3.51 8.52
CA PHE A 16 -12.54 -4.89 8.07
C PHE A 16 -11.67 -5.06 6.83
N ALA A 17 -11.72 -4.11 5.89
CA ALA A 17 -10.91 -4.12 4.70
C ALA A 17 -9.41 -4.00 5.04
N THR A 18 -9.04 -3.08 5.91
CA THR A 18 -7.64 -2.92 6.34
C THR A 18 -7.17 -3.98 7.33
N LEU A 19 -8.08 -4.61 8.06
CA LEU A 19 -7.79 -5.82 8.83
C LEU A 19 -7.41 -6.97 7.90
N PHE A 20 -8.08 -7.09 6.74
CA PHE A 20 -7.72 -8.06 5.70
C PHE A 20 -6.34 -7.74 5.10
N THR A 21 -6.04 -6.49 4.74
CA THR A 21 -4.73 -6.12 4.18
C THR A 21 -3.60 -6.38 5.19
N TRP A 22 -3.79 -6.00 6.46
CA TRP A 22 -2.86 -6.36 7.54
C TRP A 22 -2.72 -7.88 7.71
N PHE A 23 -3.81 -8.65 7.66
CA PHE A 23 -3.74 -10.11 7.74
C PHE A 23 -2.87 -10.71 6.63
N MET A 24 -2.92 -10.18 5.42
CA MET A 24 -2.08 -10.60 4.31
C MET A 24 -0.59 -10.30 4.57
N THR A 25 -0.26 -9.13 5.14
CA THR A 25 1.10 -8.82 5.62
C THR A 25 1.56 -9.81 6.69
N ALA A 26 0.69 -10.10 7.67
CA ALA A 26 0.99 -11.06 8.73
C ALA A 26 1.17 -12.48 8.17
N LEU A 27 0.38 -12.87 7.18
CA LEU A 27 0.50 -14.17 6.50
C LEU A 27 1.83 -14.27 5.75
N GLY A 28 2.24 -13.22 5.04
CA GLY A 28 3.56 -13.13 4.41
C GLY A 28 4.69 -13.23 5.43
N ALA A 29 4.60 -12.48 6.52
CA ALA A 29 5.59 -12.54 7.60
C ALA A 29 5.67 -13.91 8.27
N ALA A 30 4.56 -14.65 8.36
CA ALA A 30 4.49 -15.97 8.97
C ALA A 30 5.30 -17.05 8.21
N PHE A 31 5.60 -16.82 6.93
CA PHE A 31 6.45 -17.74 6.16
C PHE A 31 7.83 -17.93 6.76
N VAL A 32 8.31 -17.03 7.61
CA VAL A 32 9.57 -17.19 8.34
C VAL A 32 9.60 -18.41 9.26
N PHE A 33 8.45 -18.98 9.63
CA PHE A 33 8.35 -20.20 10.43
C PHE A 33 8.48 -21.48 9.60
N ILE A 34 8.16 -21.41 8.30
CA ILE A 34 8.01 -22.62 7.45
C ILE A 34 9.31 -22.96 6.73
N SER A 35 10.11 -21.96 6.34
CA SER A 35 11.25 -22.19 5.45
C SER A 35 12.55 -21.56 5.93
N GLY A 36 13.61 -22.36 5.91
CA GLY A 36 14.99 -21.89 6.07
C GLY A 36 15.67 -21.42 4.78
N LYS A 37 15.07 -21.66 3.60
CA LYS A 37 15.67 -21.33 2.30
C LYS A 37 14.62 -20.73 1.36
N PHE A 38 14.62 -19.41 1.24
CA PHE A 38 13.79 -18.72 0.24
C PHE A 38 14.49 -18.69 -1.12
N ASN A 39 13.74 -19.02 -2.18
CA ASN A 39 14.22 -18.87 -3.54
C ASN A 39 14.28 -17.37 -3.87
N LYS A 40 15.48 -16.85 -4.08
CA LYS A 40 15.69 -15.43 -4.40
C LYS A 40 14.90 -14.97 -5.63
N LYS A 41 14.82 -15.82 -6.67
CA LYS A 41 14.06 -15.47 -7.89
C LYS A 41 12.56 -15.35 -7.61
N ALA A 42 11.99 -16.26 -6.81
CA ALA A 42 10.58 -16.16 -6.43
C ALA A 42 10.30 -14.90 -5.64
N LEU A 43 11.15 -14.58 -4.65
CA LEU A 43 11.01 -13.35 -3.85
C LEU A 43 11.10 -12.10 -4.75
N ASN A 44 12.02 -12.08 -5.71
CA ASN A 44 12.19 -11.00 -6.66
C ASN A 44 10.95 -10.80 -7.55
N VAL A 45 10.37 -11.88 -8.08
CA VAL A 45 9.12 -11.81 -8.85
C VAL A 45 7.97 -11.27 -7.99
N MET A 46 7.86 -11.73 -6.74
CA MET A 46 6.81 -11.27 -5.82
C MET A 46 6.92 -9.77 -5.49
N GLN A 47 8.15 -9.26 -5.25
CA GLN A 47 8.38 -7.83 -5.06
C GLN A 47 8.04 -7.02 -6.32
N GLY A 48 8.42 -7.51 -7.50
CA GLY A 48 8.04 -6.90 -8.76
C GLY A 48 6.52 -6.88 -8.94
N THR A 49 5.83 -7.98 -8.59
CA THR A 49 4.37 -8.06 -8.64
C THR A 49 3.72 -7.03 -7.70
N ALA A 50 4.23 -6.89 -6.47
CA ALA A 50 3.76 -5.86 -5.54
C ALA A 50 3.92 -4.44 -6.14
N ALA A 51 5.09 -4.11 -6.67
CA ALA A 51 5.31 -2.82 -7.34
C ALA A 51 4.34 -2.58 -8.50
N GLY A 52 4.07 -3.61 -9.32
CA GLY A 52 3.12 -3.53 -10.43
C GLY A 52 1.69 -3.27 -9.97
N ILE A 53 1.23 -3.96 -8.93
CA ILE A 53 -0.09 -3.75 -8.31
C ILE A 53 -0.20 -2.32 -7.77
N MET A 54 0.81 -1.84 -7.01
CA MET A 54 0.82 -0.49 -6.46
C MET A 54 0.72 0.58 -7.55
N ILE A 55 1.47 0.45 -8.65
CA ILE A 55 1.42 1.40 -9.75
C ILE A 55 0.03 1.41 -10.42
N ALA A 56 -0.55 0.24 -10.69
CA ALA A 56 -1.87 0.13 -11.29
C ALA A 56 -2.96 0.68 -10.36
N ALA A 57 -2.95 0.31 -9.09
CA ALA A 57 -3.90 0.83 -8.08
C ALA A 57 -3.80 2.35 -7.95
N SER A 58 -2.58 2.92 -7.94
CA SER A 58 -2.38 4.36 -7.88
C SER A 58 -3.05 5.09 -9.04
N PHE A 59 -3.05 4.50 -10.24
CA PHE A 59 -3.68 5.10 -11.40
C PHE A 59 -5.18 4.81 -11.47
N PHE A 60 -5.57 3.54 -11.50
CA PHE A 60 -6.95 3.13 -11.75
C PHE A 60 -7.87 3.36 -10.55
N SER A 61 -7.44 2.98 -9.35
CA SER A 61 -8.31 3.04 -8.17
C SER A 61 -8.22 4.37 -7.40
N LEU A 62 -7.20 5.21 -7.65
CA LEU A 62 -7.03 6.46 -6.91
C LEU A 62 -7.06 7.70 -7.80
N LEU A 63 -6.14 7.83 -8.80
CA LEU A 63 -6.06 9.05 -9.61
C LEU A 63 -7.24 9.19 -10.56
N LEU A 64 -7.66 8.12 -11.21
CA LEU A 64 -8.76 8.16 -12.17
C LEU A 64 -10.09 8.56 -11.51
N PRO A 65 -10.53 7.93 -10.41
CA PRO A 65 -11.75 8.37 -9.69
C PRO A 65 -11.65 9.79 -9.13
N ALA A 66 -10.44 10.21 -8.69
CA ALA A 66 -10.24 11.60 -8.25
C ALA A 66 -10.41 12.60 -9.39
N ALA A 67 -9.90 12.26 -10.60
CA ALA A 67 -10.06 13.10 -11.79
C ALA A 67 -11.53 13.21 -12.22
N GLU A 68 -12.23 12.10 -12.34
CA GLU A 68 -13.65 12.05 -12.73
C GLU A 68 -14.53 12.88 -11.81
N ARG A 69 -14.30 12.83 -10.50
CA ARG A 69 -15.04 13.65 -9.52
C ARG A 69 -14.80 15.16 -9.69
N LEU A 70 -13.58 15.55 -10.02
CA LEU A 70 -13.23 16.96 -10.21
C LEU A 70 -13.72 17.50 -11.56
N GLU A 71 -13.69 16.68 -12.62
CA GLU A 71 -14.17 17.04 -13.95
C GLU A 71 -15.67 17.33 -13.97
N ALA A 72 -16.43 16.65 -13.13
CA ALA A 72 -17.86 16.95 -12.92
C ALA A 72 -18.10 18.40 -12.43
N GLY A 73 -17.10 19.05 -11.83
CA GLY A 73 -17.12 20.46 -11.42
C GLY A 73 -16.75 21.47 -12.53
N GLY A 74 -16.33 21.01 -13.72
CA GLY A 74 -16.21 21.81 -14.95
C GLY A 74 -14.99 22.72 -15.08
N ASN A 75 -13.96 22.63 -14.20
CA ASN A 75 -12.74 23.45 -14.31
C ASN A 75 -11.47 22.58 -14.42
N SER A 76 -11.02 22.34 -15.65
CA SER A 76 -9.84 21.52 -15.95
C SER A 76 -8.55 22.03 -15.29
N ALA A 77 -8.37 23.35 -15.14
CA ALA A 77 -7.18 23.91 -14.49
C ALA A 77 -7.16 23.58 -12.99
N THR A 78 -8.30 23.70 -12.32
CA THR A 78 -8.45 23.35 -10.90
C THR A 78 -8.26 21.85 -10.70
N THR A 79 -8.82 21.01 -11.57
CA THR A 79 -8.64 19.56 -11.56
C THR A 79 -7.15 19.20 -11.65
N ALA A 80 -6.45 19.75 -12.65
CA ALA A 80 -5.02 19.51 -12.85
C ALA A 80 -4.18 19.94 -11.64
N LEU A 81 -4.48 21.09 -11.02
CA LEU A 81 -3.75 21.59 -9.84
C LEU A 81 -3.98 20.74 -8.60
N ILE A 82 -5.22 20.27 -8.36
CA ILE A 82 -5.54 19.42 -7.21
C ILE A 82 -4.85 18.07 -7.36
N LEU A 83 -4.98 17.42 -8.51
CA LEU A 83 -4.41 16.10 -8.75
C LEU A 83 -2.87 16.13 -8.70
N SER A 84 -2.24 17.07 -9.44
CA SER A 84 -0.78 17.17 -9.43
C SER A 84 -0.24 17.64 -8.09
N GLY A 85 -0.91 18.60 -7.42
CA GLY A 85 -0.53 19.07 -6.10
C GLY A 85 -0.61 17.98 -5.04
N GLY A 86 -1.72 17.25 -4.96
CA GLY A 86 -1.89 16.11 -4.06
C GLY A 86 -0.85 15.02 -4.31
N PHE A 87 -0.66 14.65 -5.59
CA PHE A 87 0.34 13.66 -6.00
C PHE A 87 1.76 14.04 -5.56
N LEU A 88 2.18 15.28 -5.86
CA LEU A 88 3.50 15.77 -5.46
C LEU A 88 3.67 15.84 -3.94
N LEU A 89 2.62 16.18 -3.19
CA LEU A 89 2.64 16.13 -1.73
C LEU A 89 2.84 14.71 -1.20
N GLY A 90 2.20 13.71 -1.81
CA GLY A 90 2.40 12.31 -1.48
C GLY A 90 3.83 11.84 -1.76
N CYS A 91 4.36 12.16 -2.94
CA CYS A 91 5.77 11.89 -3.25
C CYS A 91 6.73 12.57 -2.26
N ALA A 92 6.48 13.85 -1.95
CA ALA A 92 7.30 14.60 -1.01
C ALA A 92 7.25 14.01 0.40
N PHE A 93 6.10 13.52 0.84
CA PHE A 93 5.94 12.85 2.13
C PHE A 93 6.89 11.64 2.25
N ILE A 94 6.94 10.77 1.26
CA ILE A 94 7.84 9.60 1.25
C ILE A 94 9.30 10.03 1.18
N LEU A 95 9.66 10.92 0.26
CA LEU A 95 11.05 11.40 0.13
C LEU A 95 11.56 12.11 1.39
N LEU A 96 10.71 12.91 2.03
CA LEU A 96 11.07 13.57 3.30
C LEU A 96 11.21 12.55 4.43
N SER A 97 10.34 11.53 4.48
CA SER A 97 10.44 10.43 5.45
C SER A 97 11.78 9.71 5.31
N ASP A 98 12.22 9.40 4.09
CA ASP A 98 13.51 8.76 3.81
C ASP A 98 14.70 9.64 4.21
N ILE A 99 14.64 10.96 3.91
CA ILE A 99 15.67 11.91 4.31
C ILE A 99 15.78 12.03 5.84
N VAL A 100 14.64 12.12 6.53
CA VAL A 100 14.61 12.19 7.99
C VAL A 100 15.19 10.91 8.59
N MET A 101 14.80 9.75 8.09
CA MET A 101 15.31 8.47 8.55
C MET A 101 16.82 8.32 8.33
N SER A 102 17.32 8.71 7.16
CA SER A 102 18.76 8.65 6.84
C SER A 102 19.59 9.57 7.76
N ARG A 103 19.05 10.72 8.18
CA ARG A 103 19.70 11.67 9.10
C ARG A 103 19.69 11.22 10.58
N MET A 104 18.76 10.41 10.98
CA MET A 104 18.61 9.98 12.37
C MET A 104 19.77 9.11 12.87
N LYS A 105 20.86 8.88 12.08
CA LYS A 105 22.10 8.14 12.43
C LYS A 105 21.88 6.86 13.27
N ILE A 106 20.68 6.31 13.20
CA ILE A 106 20.25 5.18 14.00
C ILE A 106 20.82 3.86 13.39
N PHE A 107 21.49 3.96 12.23
CA PHE A 107 22.10 2.87 11.45
C PHE A 107 23.51 2.45 11.93
N SER A 108 23.85 2.61 13.20
CA SER A 108 25.12 2.08 13.68
C SER A 108 24.95 0.65 14.23
N ARG A 109 25.56 -0.25 13.52
CA ARG A 109 26.12 -1.60 13.80
C ARG A 109 25.40 -2.62 14.72
N ASP A 110 24.32 -2.33 15.43
CA ASP A 110 23.58 -3.35 16.17
C ASP A 110 22.47 -3.96 15.32
N ASN A 111 22.52 -5.28 15.09
CA ASN A 111 21.55 -6.00 14.25
C ASN A 111 20.08 -5.77 14.67
N LEU A 112 19.80 -5.64 15.98
CA LEU A 112 18.47 -5.32 16.51
C LEU A 112 17.97 -3.94 16.08
N ARG A 113 18.88 -2.98 16.04
CA ARG A 113 18.57 -1.58 15.71
C ARG A 113 18.31 -1.42 14.22
N SER A 114 19.09 -2.09 13.35
CA SER A 114 18.85 -2.06 11.91
C SER A 114 17.52 -2.71 11.52
N GLY A 115 17.13 -3.79 12.22
CA GLY A 115 15.86 -4.46 11.99
C GLY A 115 14.65 -3.63 12.40
N ALA A 116 14.72 -2.95 13.56
CA ALA A 116 13.66 -2.06 14.01
C ALA A 116 13.46 -0.87 13.07
N LEU A 117 14.53 -0.37 12.46
CA LEU A 117 14.48 0.74 11.50
C LEU A 117 13.94 0.32 10.15
N ALA A 118 14.33 -0.85 9.64
CA ALA A 118 13.72 -1.40 8.43
C ALA A 118 12.21 -1.60 8.62
N CYS A 119 11.79 -2.09 9.79
CA CYS A 119 10.39 -2.19 10.16
C CYS A 119 9.71 -0.81 10.19
N PHE A 120 10.35 0.20 10.77
CA PHE A 120 9.80 1.57 10.84
C PHE A 120 9.69 2.21 9.45
N ALA A 121 10.68 2.00 8.56
CA ALA A 121 10.63 2.44 7.17
C ALA A 121 9.37 1.90 6.48
N ILE A 122 9.21 0.57 6.50
CA ILE A 122 8.07 -0.09 5.85
C ILE A 122 6.75 0.31 6.51
N THR A 123 6.74 0.53 7.84
CA THR A 123 5.56 1.05 8.52
C THR A 123 5.12 2.42 7.98
N LEU A 124 6.06 3.31 7.64
CA LEU A 124 5.74 4.60 7.03
C LEU A 124 5.13 4.45 5.62
N HIS A 125 5.56 3.45 4.86
CA HIS A 125 5.00 3.15 3.54
C HIS A 125 3.57 2.60 3.62
N ASN A 126 3.27 1.83 4.64
CA ASN A 126 1.94 1.23 4.84
C ASN A 126 0.88 2.26 5.30
N ILE A 127 1.30 3.44 5.81
CA ILE A 127 0.34 4.52 6.16
C ILE A 127 -0.47 4.99 4.94
N PRO A 128 0.15 5.38 3.79
CA PRO A 128 -0.58 5.74 2.58
C PRO A 128 -1.48 4.63 2.04
N GLU A 129 -1.08 3.37 2.17
CA GLU A 129 -1.86 2.22 1.68
C GLU A 129 -3.14 2.03 2.49
N GLY A 130 -3.01 1.95 3.81
CA GLY A 130 -4.18 1.89 4.69
C GLY A 130 -5.07 3.12 4.52
N PHE A 131 -4.48 4.32 4.39
CA PHE A 131 -5.21 5.56 4.16
C PHE A 131 -5.98 5.52 2.83
N ALA A 132 -5.38 5.00 1.74
CA ALA A 132 -6.05 4.83 0.45
C ALA A 132 -7.28 3.94 0.54
N VAL A 133 -7.17 2.78 1.19
CA VAL A 133 -8.32 1.88 1.45
C VAL A 133 -9.39 2.62 2.26
N GLY A 134 -8.99 3.30 3.34
CA GLY A 134 -9.91 4.07 4.18
C GLY A 134 -10.66 5.14 3.40
N VAL A 135 -9.96 5.91 2.60
CA VAL A 135 -10.54 6.97 1.74
C VAL A 135 -11.51 6.37 0.72
N ALA A 136 -11.17 5.25 0.10
CA ALA A 136 -12.05 4.57 -0.85
C ALA A 136 -13.39 4.17 -0.18
N PHE A 137 -13.35 3.55 1.00
CA PHE A 137 -14.58 3.23 1.75
C PHE A 137 -15.28 4.49 2.29
N GLY A 138 -14.56 5.51 2.71
CA GLY A 138 -15.13 6.78 3.16
C GLY A 138 -15.85 7.55 2.06
N SER A 139 -15.54 7.26 0.80
CA SER A 139 -16.09 7.93 -0.39
C SER A 139 -17.27 7.19 -1.04
N LEU A 140 -17.76 6.11 -0.46
CA LEU A 140 -18.87 5.32 -1.02
C LEU A 140 -20.11 6.17 -1.30
N THR A 141 -20.65 5.99 -2.49
CA THR A 141 -21.87 6.67 -2.95
C THR A 141 -23.16 5.90 -2.61
N GLY A 142 -23.02 4.75 -1.95
CA GLY A 142 -24.11 3.89 -1.51
C GLY A 142 -24.58 2.87 -2.55
N ASP A 143 -23.98 2.87 -3.74
CA ASP A 143 -24.26 1.90 -4.79
C ASP A 143 -23.26 0.72 -4.75
N PHE A 144 -23.64 -0.39 -5.38
CA PHE A 144 -22.84 -1.61 -5.40
C PHE A 144 -21.51 -1.44 -6.13
N ASN A 145 -21.47 -0.64 -7.20
CA ASN A 145 -20.26 -0.46 -8.01
C ASN A 145 -19.18 0.28 -7.22
N SER A 146 -19.53 1.37 -6.53
CA SER A 146 -18.59 2.08 -5.66
C SER A 146 -18.06 1.19 -4.53
N TRP A 147 -18.93 0.31 -3.99
CA TRP A 147 -18.53 -0.62 -2.94
C TRP A 147 -17.57 -1.69 -3.45
N ILE A 148 -17.87 -2.31 -4.61
CA ILE A 148 -16.99 -3.34 -5.18
C ILE A 148 -15.63 -2.78 -5.61
N ALA A 149 -15.58 -1.54 -6.13
CA ALA A 149 -14.34 -0.85 -6.45
C ALA A 149 -13.45 -0.68 -5.21
N ALA A 150 -14.02 -0.22 -4.07
CA ALA A 150 -13.29 -0.11 -2.81
C ALA A 150 -12.80 -1.48 -2.29
N VAL A 151 -13.61 -2.54 -2.45
CA VAL A 151 -13.22 -3.92 -2.10
C VAL A 151 -12.08 -4.40 -3.00
N MET A 152 -12.12 -4.14 -4.32
CA MET A 152 -11.07 -4.55 -5.25
C MET A 152 -9.74 -3.84 -4.98
N LEU A 153 -9.79 -2.56 -4.62
CA LEU A 153 -8.60 -1.85 -4.13
C LEU A 153 -8.01 -2.55 -2.89
N ALA A 154 -8.84 -2.88 -1.90
CA ALA A 154 -8.39 -3.57 -0.69
C ALA A 154 -7.83 -4.97 -1.00
N VAL A 155 -8.43 -5.70 -1.96
CA VAL A 155 -7.92 -7.01 -2.42
C VAL A 155 -6.57 -6.85 -3.11
N GLY A 156 -6.41 -5.86 -3.99
CA GLY A 156 -5.14 -5.57 -4.67
C GLY A 156 -4.04 -5.25 -3.67
N ILE A 157 -4.31 -4.32 -2.73
CA ILE A 157 -3.38 -3.98 -1.64
C ILE A 157 -3.08 -5.21 -0.76
N GLY A 158 -4.08 -6.02 -0.42
CA GLY A 158 -3.85 -7.26 0.32
C GLY A 158 -2.92 -8.25 -0.40
N ILE A 159 -3.06 -8.39 -1.72
CA ILE A 159 -2.19 -9.26 -2.52
C ILE A 159 -0.73 -8.77 -2.48
N GLN A 160 -0.49 -7.46 -2.60
CA GLN A 160 0.87 -6.89 -2.52
C GLN A 160 1.47 -6.97 -1.11
N ASN A 161 0.66 -6.85 -0.07
CA ASN A 161 1.09 -6.89 1.32
C ASN A 161 1.70 -8.24 1.72
N PHE A 162 1.27 -9.33 1.09
CA PHE A 162 1.86 -10.63 1.35
C PHE A 162 3.37 -10.68 1.00
N PRO A 163 3.84 -10.29 -0.20
CA PRO A 163 5.27 -10.09 -0.47
C PRO A 163 5.96 -9.15 0.51
N GLU A 164 5.32 -8.06 0.92
CA GLU A 164 5.91 -7.08 1.83
C GLU A 164 6.19 -7.66 3.21
N GLY A 165 5.26 -8.40 3.80
CA GLY A 165 5.49 -9.11 5.05
C GLY A 165 6.69 -10.07 4.98
N LEU A 166 6.86 -10.76 3.84
CA LEU A 166 8.05 -11.58 3.56
C LEU A 166 9.34 -10.73 3.50
N CYS A 167 9.27 -9.58 2.83
CA CYS A 167 10.43 -8.69 2.64
C CYS A 167 10.93 -8.07 3.94
N VAL A 168 10.10 -7.95 4.95
CA VAL A 168 10.51 -7.55 6.31
C VAL A 168 11.06 -8.74 7.09
N SER A 169 10.29 -9.81 7.19
CA SER A 169 10.56 -10.91 8.11
C SER A 169 11.77 -11.76 7.69
N VAL A 170 11.95 -12.02 6.39
CA VAL A 170 13.04 -12.88 5.89
C VAL A 170 14.43 -12.25 6.08
N PRO A 171 14.68 -10.98 5.74
CA PRO A 171 15.96 -10.34 6.05
C PRO A 171 16.28 -10.31 7.54
N LEU A 172 15.31 -10.02 8.40
CA LEU A 172 15.49 -10.04 9.85
C LEU A 172 15.92 -11.42 10.36
N ARG A 173 15.30 -12.47 9.84
CA ARG A 173 15.70 -13.85 10.16
C ARG A 173 17.13 -14.15 9.71
N LYS A 174 17.54 -13.68 8.53
CA LYS A 174 18.93 -13.84 8.04
C LYS A 174 19.94 -13.05 8.87
N GLN A 175 19.55 -11.94 9.49
CA GLN A 175 20.37 -11.15 10.41
C GLN A 175 20.49 -11.75 11.81
N GLY A 176 19.88 -12.92 12.05
CA GLY A 176 20.00 -13.65 13.32
C GLY A 176 18.86 -13.44 14.32
N PHE A 177 17.79 -12.72 13.93
CA PHE A 177 16.60 -12.65 14.76
C PHE A 177 15.93 -14.03 14.88
N THR A 178 15.29 -14.30 16.03
CA THR A 178 14.42 -15.47 16.15
C THR A 178 13.22 -15.35 15.20
N SER A 179 12.68 -16.48 14.75
CA SER A 179 11.50 -16.48 13.86
C SER A 179 10.34 -15.68 14.45
N GLY A 180 10.11 -15.78 15.77
CA GLY A 180 9.05 -15.03 16.46
C GLY A 180 9.27 -13.51 16.41
N LYS A 181 10.50 -13.03 16.62
CA LYS A 181 10.81 -11.59 16.51
C LYS A 181 10.69 -11.10 15.06
N ALA A 182 11.21 -11.86 14.11
CA ALA A 182 11.12 -11.53 12.69
C ALA A 182 9.66 -11.46 12.22
N PHE A 183 8.83 -12.41 12.63
CA PHE A 183 7.38 -12.38 12.41
C PHE A 183 6.73 -11.15 13.06
N PHE A 184 7.04 -10.88 14.33
CA PHE A 184 6.45 -9.75 15.05
C PHE A 184 6.70 -8.42 14.32
N PHE A 185 7.94 -8.16 13.92
CA PHE A 185 8.26 -6.94 13.17
C PHE A 185 7.60 -6.92 11.80
N GLY A 186 7.58 -8.07 11.09
CA GLY A 186 6.95 -8.18 9.78
C GLY A 186 5.45 -7.91 9.80
N GLN A 187 4.70 -8.47 10.75
CA GLN A 187 3.26 -8.21 10.85
C GLN A 187 2.95 -6.82 11.43
N PHE A 188 3.79 -6.32 12.34
CA PHE A 188 3.56 -5.02 12.99
C PHE A 188 3.72 -3.85 12.01
N SER A 189 4.59 -3.98 11.00
CA SER A 189 4.72 -2.97 9.97
C SER A 189 3.41 -2.71 9.21
N GLY A 190 2.59 -3.75 8.97
CA GLY A 190 1.29 -3.63 8.33
C GLY A 190 0.16 -3.18 9.27
N PHE A 191 0.32 -3.30 10.60
CA PHE A 191 -0.76 -2.94 11.54
C PHE A 191 -1.18 -1.46 11.45
N VAL A 192 -0.29 -0.58 11.05
CA VAL A 192 -0.58 0.84 10.87
C VAL A 192 -1.66 1.09 9.80
N GLU A 193 -1.83 0.18 8.83
CA GLU A 193 -2.87 0.28 7.80
C GLU A 193 -4.26 0.30 8.42
N VAL A 194 -4.50 -0.51 9.47
CA VAL A 194 -5.79 -0.57 10.15
C VAL A 194 -6.13 0.79 10.77
N VAL A 195 -5.15 1.43 11.40
CA VAL A 195 -5.33 2.75 12.01
C VAL A 195 -5.51 3.82 10.93
N ALA A 196 -4.63 3.82 9.93
CA ALA A 196 -4.67 4.80 8.83
C ALA A 196 -5.98 4.68 8.01
N GLY A 197 -6.46 3.45 7.79
CA GLY A 197 -7.70 3.20 7.06
C GLY A 197 -8.94 3.73 7.78
N VAL A 198 -9.05 3.45 9.07
CA VAL A 198 -10.17 4.01 9.87
C VAL A 198 -10.12 5.54 9.88
N LEU A 199 -8.93 6.12 10.07
CA LEU A 199 -8.76 7.58 10.04
C LEU A 199 -9.08 8.18 8.66
N GLY A 200 -8.66 7.53 7.56
CA GLY A 200 -8.97 7.94 6.19
C GLY A 200 -10.47 7.96 5.91
N ALA A 201 -11.19 6.89 6.30
CA ALA A 201 -12.64 6.80 6.13
C ALA A 201 -13.38 7.88 6.92
N ILE A 202 -12.97 8.15 8.17
CA ILE A 202 -13.55 9.18 9.01
C ILE A 202 -13.28 10.58 8.42
N ALA A 203 -12.02 10.86 8.04
CA ALA A 203 -11.62 12.18 7.53
C ALA A 203 -12.42 12.59 6.29
N VAL A 204 -12.59 11.68 5.33
CA VAL A 204 -13.35 11.92 4.10
C VAL A 204 -14.85 12.03 4.38
N GLY A 205 -15.36 11.25 5.33
CA GLY A 205 -16.77 11.33 5.75
C GLY A 205 -17.16 12.70 6.33
N PHE A 206 -16.20 13.43 6.94
CA PHE A 206 -16.44 14.78 7.47
C PHE A 206 -16.17 15.89 6.44
N ILE A 207 -15.22 15.69 5.52
CA ILE A 207 -14.77 16.77 4.58
C ILE A 207 -14.67 16.20 3.17
N SER A 208 -15.78 16.19 2.43
CA SER A 208 -15.82 15.65 1.06
C SER A 208 -14.86 16.36 0.08
N ALA A 209 -14.58 17.65 0.30
CA ALA A 209 -13.60 18.40 -0.49
C ALA A 209 -12.16 17.89 -0.34
N LEU A 210 -11.87 17.15 0.73
CA LEU A 210 -10.55 16.54 0.97
C LEU A 210 -10.31 15.31 0.08
N LEU A 211 -11.36 14.67 -0.40
CA LEU A 211 -11.29 13.39 -1.09
C LEU A 211 -10.33 13.39 -2.31
N PRO A 212 -10.43 14.33 -3.29
CA PRO A 212 -9.50 14.29 -4.43
C PRO A 212 -8.03 14.53 -4.02
N TRP A 213 -7.79 15.36 -2.99
CA TRP A 213 -6.48 15.56 -2.41
C TRP A 213 -5.94 14.30 -1.73
N ALA A 214 -6.79 13.59 -0.98
CA ALA A 214 -6.44 12.38 -0.27
C ALA A 214 -6.11 11.23 -1.24
N LEU A 215 -6.93 11.04 -2.28
CA LEU A 215 -6.69 10.02 -3.32
C LEU A 215 -5.40 10.30 -4.10
N SER A 216 -5.20 11.54 -4.56
CA SER A 216 -3.98 11.89 -5.30
C SER A 216 -2.73 11.87 -4.42
N PHE A 217 -2.82 12.24 -3.15
CA PHE A 217 -1.74 12.10 -2.17
C PHE A 217 -1.33 10.64 -1.99
N SER A 218 -2.29 9.74 -1.75
CA SER A 218 -2.02 8.31 -1.60
C SER A 218 -1.38 7.72 -2.86
N ALA A 219 -1.90 8.09 -4.04
CA ALA A 219 -1.33 7.66 -5.32
C ALA A 219 0.14 8.11 -5.47
N GLY A 220 0.44 9.36 -5.15
CA GLY A 220 1.81 9.90 -5.20
C GLY A 220 2.76 9.20 -4.24
N ALA A 221 2.31 8.93 -3.02
CA ALA A 221 3.08 8.21 -2.03
C ALA A 221 3.38 6.77 -2.49
N MET A 222 2.37 6.03 -2.98
CA MET A 222 2.55 4.66 -3.48
C MET A 222 3.48 4.59 -4.70
N ILE A 223 3.38 5.52 -5.64
CA ILE A 223 4.31 5.61 -6.79
C ILE A 223 5.73 5.91 -6.30
N ALA A 224 5.91 6.83 -5.35
CA ALA A 224 7.23 7.13 -4.79
C ALA A 224 7.87 5.89 -4.16
N VAL A 225 7.14 5.13 -3.34
CA VAL A 225 7.62 3.86 -2.75
C VAL A 225 8.00 2.84 -3.82
N SER A 226 7.11 2.64 -4.80
CA SER A 226 7.37 1.70 -5.91
C SER A 226 8.67 2.04 -6.65
N CYS A 227 8.91 3.33 -6.90
CA CYS A 227 10.10 3.81 -7.63
C CYS A 227 11.37 3.85 -6.78
N SER A 228 11.27 4.19 -5.49
CA SER A 228 12.45 4.33 -4.62
C SER A 228 12.93 2.99 -4.04
N GLU A 229 12.05 2.04 -3.81
CA GLU A 229 12.37 0.81 -3.08
C GLU A 229 12.09 -0.47 -3.85
N LEU A 230 10.84 -0.72 -4.27
CA LEU A 230 10.46 -2.02 -4.82
C LEU A 230 11.12 -2.29 -6.17
N ILE A 231 11.01 -1.37 -7.13
CA ILE A 231 11.58 -1.55 -8.46
C ILE A 231 13.11 -1.64 -8.42
N PRO A 232 13.86 -0.74 -7.73
CA PRO A 232 15.30 -0.88 -7.62
C PRO A 232 15.75 -2.18 -6.98
N SER A 233 15.06 -2.61 -5.91
CA SER A 233 15.33 -3.89 -5.24
C SER A 233 15.19 -5.07 -6.21
N CYS A 234 14.10 -5.12 -6.97
CA CYS A 234 13.85 -6.17 -7.95
C CYS A 234 14.88 -6.17 -9.09
N VAL A 235 15.20 -5.02 -9.64
CA VAL A 235 16.12 -4.89 -10.79
C VAL A 235 17.53 -5.32 -10.41
N ASN A 236 18.00 -5.00 -9.21
CA ASN A 236 19.31 -5.39 -8.71
C ASN A 236 19.48 -6.90 -8.57
N GLU A 237 18.42 -7.64 -8.28
CA GLU A 237 18.43 -9.11 -8.17
C GLU A 237 18.24 -9.81 -9.53
N GLY A 238 17.66 -9.13 -10.53
CA GLY A 238 17.50 -9.67 -11.89
C GLY A 238 16.48 -8.91 -12.73
N LYS A 239 16.96 -8.18 -13.72
CA LYS A 239 16.15 -7.31 -14.59
C LYS A 239 14.94 -8.00 -15.22
N THR A 240 15.14 -9.20 -15.80
CA THR A 240 14.06 -9.93 -16.49
C THR A 240 12.95 -10.35 -15.53
N THR A 241 13.31 -10.90 -14.37
CA THR A 241 12.34 -11.31 -13.35
C THR A 241 11.60 -10.12 -12.76
N ALA A 242 12.29 -8.97 -12.59
CA ALA A 242 11.68 -7.72 -12.17
C ALA A 242 10.63 -7.23 -13.17
N VAL A 243 10.98 -7.15 -14.46
CA VAL A 243 10.03 -6.74 -15.52
C VAL A 243 8.84 -7.65 -15.60
N CYS A 244 9.04 -9.00 -15.56
CA CYS A 244 7.94 -9.95 -15.56
C CYS A 244 7.02 -9.77 -14.35
N GLY A 245 7.58 -9.59 -13.16
CA GLY A 245 6.82 -9.35 -11.93
C GLY A 245 5.99 -8.07 -12.03
N VAL A 246 6.62 -6.95 -12.34
CA VAL A 246 5.94 -5.64 -12.46
C VAL A 246 4.83 -5.69 -13.52
N SER A 247 5.11 -6.27 -14.69
CA SER A 247 4.10 -6.38 -15.77
C SER A 247 2.94 -7.26 -15.35
N PHE A 248 3.20 -8.40 -14.69
CA PHE A 248 2.16 -9.28 -14.19
C PHE A 248 1.30 -8.60 -13.12
N GLY A 249 1.92 -7.96 -12.14
CA GLY A 249 1.21 -7.25 -11.06
C GLY A 249 0.35 -6.11 -11.58
N PHE A 250 0.89 -5.31 -12.51
CA PHE A 250 0.14 -4.24 -13.17
C PHE A 250 -1.07 -4.79 -13.93
N ALA A 251 -0.87 -5.84 -14.75
CA ALA A 251 -1.95 -6.45 -15.50
C ALA A 251 -3.03 -7.08 -14.61
N LEU A 252 -2.62 -7.70 -13.49
CA LEU A 252 -3.55 -8.27 -12.51
C LEU A 252 -4.45 -7.20 -11.89
N MET A 253 -3.85 -6.10 -11.41
CA MET A 253 -4.63 -5.02 -10.79
C MET A 253 -5.51 -4.31 -11.81
N MET A 254 -4.99 -4.02 -13.00
CA MET A 254 -5.78 -3.47 -14.09
C MET A 254 -6.98 -4.36 -14.44
N LEU A 255 -6.80 -5.69 -14.43
CA LEU A 255 -7.89 -6.64 -14.66
C LEU A 255 -8.96 -6.54 -13.57
N LEU A 256 -8.55 -6.44 -12.30
CA LEU A 256 -9.48 -6.31 -11.17
C LEU A 256 -10.28 -5.01 -11.26
N ASP A 257 -9.61 -3.89 -11.55
CA ASP A 257 -10.29 -2.59 -11.69
C ASP A 257 -11.24 -2.55 -12.89
N VAL A 258 -10.80 -3.00 -14.08
CA VAL A 258 -11.62 -2.90 -15.31
C VAL A 258 -12.80 -3.87 -15.33
N LEU A 259 -12.67 -5.07 -14.72
CA LEU A 259 -13.76 -6.06 -14.71
C LEU A 259 -14.74 -5.86 -13.55
N LEU A 260 -14.31 -5.32 -12.44
CA LEU A 260 -15.07 -5.35 -11.19
C LEU A 260 -15.22 -3.96 -10.54
N GLY A 261 -14.41 -2.97 -10.96
CA GLY A 261 -14.47 -1.57 -10.53
C GLY A 261 -15.23 -0.71 -11.53
#